data_f2338d5cc96b506322a93788eadc2e8e
#
_entry.id   f2338d5cc96b506322a93788eadc2e8e
#
_cell.length_a   1.000
_cell.length_b   1.000
_cell.length_c   1.000
_cell.angle_alpha   90.00
_cell.angle_beta   90.00
_cell.angle_gamma   90.00
#
_symmetry.space_group_name_H-M   'P 1'
#
loop_
_entity.id
_entity.type
_entity.pdbx_description
1 polymer ?
#
loop_
_entity_poly.entity_id
_entity_poly.type
_entity_poly.pdbx_seq_one_letter_code
_entity_poly.pdbx_strand_id
1 'polypeptide(L)'
;NDEVRGFIFDVESGLLEELPSGTSMEEAQQQVLDYIRTWVPEPGKAPLAGNSVGTDRTFLVRDMPEVVEHLHYRIIDVSTIKELSRRWFPRAYFQSPDKTGNHRALGDIKDSIDELRYYREAVFVDDPGPSSDQAREAASRVVAARRLAEQSGSQDEPQA
;
A
#
# COMPACT_ATOMS: atom_id res chain seq x y z
N ASN A 1 -9.93 -8.66 -24.51
CA ASN A 1 -8.95 -9.43 -25.30
C ASN A 1 -7.77 -9.78 -24.42
N ASP A 2 -7.93 -10.83 -23.61
CA ASP A 2 -6.92 -11.30 -22.66
C ASP A 2 -5.66 -11.85 -23.39
N GLU A 3 -5.84 -12.42 -24.58
CA GLU A 3 -4.73 -12.86 -25.44
C GLU A 3 -3.81 -11.70 -25.87
N VAL A 4 -4.36 -10.54 -26.20
CA VAL A 4 -3.58 -9.38 -26.64
C VAL A 4 -2.82 -8.76 -25.46
N ARG A 5 -3.43 -8.73 -24.28
CA ARG A 5 -2.74 -8.26 -23.05
C ARG A 5 -1.60 -9.20 -22.66
N GLY A 6 -1.85 -10.51 -22.66
CA GLY A 6 -0.82 -11.51 -22.42
C GLY A 6 0.35 -11.36 -23.37
N PHE A 7 0.11 -11.20 -24.65
CA PHE A 7 1.15 -11.04 -25.67
C PHE A 7 2.01 -9.78 -25.48
N ILE A 8 1.40 -8.63 -25.13
CA ILE A 8 2.14 -7.38 -24.90
C ILE A 8 3.05 -7.51 -23.68
N PHE A 9 2.57 -8.08 -22.57
CA PHE A 9 3.38 -8.27 -21.37
C PHE A 9 4.53 -9.28 -21.60
N ASP A 10 4.31 -10.28 -22.42
CA ASP A 10 5.33 -11.28 -22.71
C ASP A 10 6.49 -10.73 -23.55
N VAL A 11 6.20 -9.96 -24.59
CA VAL A 11 7.21 -9.33 -25.46
C VAL A 11 8.16 -8.42 -24.67
N GLU A 12 7.65 -7.75 -23.62
CA GLU A 12 8.46 -6.85 -22.80
C GLU A 12 9.19 -7.56 -21.66
N SER A 13 8.57 -8.56 -21.04
CA SER A 13 9.09 -9.20 -19.83
C SER A 13 9.71 -10.57 -20.02
N GLY A 14 9.32 -11.30 -21.07
CA GLY A 14 9.73 -12.70 -21.32
C GLY A 14 9.20 -13.69 -20.28
N LEU A 15 8.22 -13.31 -19.47
CA LEU A 15 7.72 -14.14 -18.36
C LEU A 15 6.98 -15.39 -18.83
N LEU A 16 6.30 -15.34 -19.98
CA LEU A 16 5.60 -16.52 -20.50
C LEU A 16 6.55 -17.67 -20.87
N GLU A 17 7.74 -17.35 -21.35
CA GLU A 17 8.76 -18.35 -21.67
C GLU A 17 9.31 -19.03 -20.40
N GLU A 18 9.29 -18.34 -19.28
CA GLU A 18 9.76 -18.85 -17.98
C GLU A 18 8.71 -19.74 -17.28
N LEU A 19 7.40 -19.63 -17.62
CA LEU A 19 6.31 -20.36 -16.96
C LEU A 19 6.49 -21.89 -16.90
N PRO A 20 6.92 -22.59 -17.98
CA PRO A 20 7.06 -24.05 -17.93
C PRO A 20 8.10 -24.54 -16.92
N SER A 21 9.07 -23.69 -16.56
CA SER A 21 10.09 -23.99 -15.56
C SER A 21 9.77 -23.41 -14.17
N GLY A 22 8.61 -22.81 -14.02
CA GLY A 22 8.20 -22.19 -12.77
C GLY A 22 7.86 -23.19 -11.67
N THR A 23 7.96 -22.73 -10.45
CA THR A 23 7.55 -23.47 -9.25
C THR A 23 6.01 -23.61 -9.21
N SER A 24 5.49 -24.75 -8.71
CA SER A 24 4.04 -24.90 -8.51
C SER A 24 3.51 -23.86 -7.50
N MET A 25 2.22 -23.55 -7.57
CA MET A 25 1.60 -22.58 -6.66
C MET A 25 1.70 -23.01 -5.19
N GLU A 26 1.51 -24.31 -4.91
CA GLU A 26 1.62 -24.88 -3.56
C GLU A 26 3.05 -24.75 -3.02
N GLU A 27 4.04 -25.09 -3.84
CA GLU A 27 5.44 -24.98 -3.47
C GLU A 27 5.87 -23.51 -3.30
N ALA A 28 5.40 -22.61 -4.17
CA ALA A 28 5.62 -21.18 -4.04
C ALA A 28 5.01 -20.61 -2.76
N GLN A 29 3.78 -21.00 -2.41
CA GLN A 29 3.15 -20.61 -1.14
C GLN A 29 4.01 -21.03 0.04
N GLN A 30 4.47 -22.29 0.05
CA GLN A 30 5.28 -22.79 1.16
C GLN A 30 6.60 -22.02 1.29
N GLN A 31 7.30 -21.79 0.19
CA GLN A 31 8.56 -21.03 0.18
C GLN A 31 8.37 -19.60 0.68
N VAL A 32 7.31 -18.92 0.24
CA VAL A 32 6.98 -17.55 0.67
C VAL A 32 6.65 -17.53 2.17
N LEU A 33 5.85 -18.49 2.63
CA LEU A 33 5.46 -18.59 4.03
C LEU A 33 6.66 -18.88 4.95
N ASP A 34 7.55 -19.76 4.54
CA ASP A 34 8.76 -20.09 5.30
C ASP A 34 9.73 -18.90 5.35
N TYR A 35 9.84 -18.15 4.23
CA TYR A 35 10.60 -16.91 4.21
C TYR A 35 10.03 -15.88 5.18
N ILE A 36 8.72 -15.67 5.17
CA ILE A 36 8.06 -14.72 6.08
C ILE A 36 8.27 -15.14 7.54
N ARG A 37 8.09 -16.41 7.87
CA ARG A 37 8.28 -16.95 9.22
C ARG A 37 9.70 -16.80 9.75
N THR A 38 10.69 -16.78 8.87
CA THR A 38 12.08 -16.53 9.26
C THR A 38 12.26 -15.15 9.89
N TRP A 39 11.53 -14.15 9.41
CA TRP A 39 11.63 -12.77 9.87
C TRP A 39 10.51 -12.36 10.83
N VAL A 40 9.35 -12.95 10.66
CA VAL A 40 8.14 -12.67 11.45
C VAL A 40 7.49 -14.00 11.83
N PRO A 41 8.03 -14.69 12.84
CA PRO A 41 7.54 -16.04 13.23
C PRO A 41 6.11 -16.02 13.78
N GLU A 42 5.69 -14.93 14.43
CA GLU A 42 4.36 -14.80 15.00
C GLU A 42 3.33 -14.36 13.95
N PRO A 43 2.21 -15.10 13.76
CA PRO A 43 1.16 -14.68 12.84
C PRO A 43 0.47 -13.38 13.29
N GLY A 44 -0.09 -12.65 12.32
CA GLY A 44 -0.85 -11.43 12.56
C GLY A 44 0.00 -10.20 12.90
N LYS A 45 1.31 -10.23 12.77
CA LYS A 45 2.20 -9.11 13.11
C LYS A 45 2.54 -8.22 11.92
N ALA A 46 2.94 -8.78 10.80
CA ALA A 46 3.37 -8.03 9.63
C ALA A 46 2.21 -7.76 8.67
N PRO A 47 1.90 -6.48 8.37
CA PRO A 47 0.97 -6.14 7.30
C PRO A 47 1.60 -6.38 5.92
N LEU A 48 0.77 -6.76 4.95
CA LEU A 48 1.17 -6.73 3.54
C LEU A 48 1.36 -5.27 3.12
N ALA A 49 2.47 -4.96 2.45
CA ALA A 49 2.82 -3.61 2.04
C ALA A 49 3.24 -3.55 0.56
N GLY A 50 2.90 -2.45 -0.12
CA GLY A 50 3.28 -2.22 -1.52
C GLY A 50 2.42 -1.15 -2.18
N ASN A 51 2.65 -0.91 -3.47
CA ASN A 51 1.82 -0.03 -4.29
C ASN A 51 0.58 -0.78 -4.79
N SER A 52 -0.62 -0.22 -4.53
CA SER A 52 -1.91 -0.83 -4.92
C SER A 52 -2.07 -2.26 -4.40
N VAL A 53 -1.47 -2.53 -3.27
CA VAL A 53 -1.28 -3.86 -2.67
C VAL A 53 -2.59 -4.60 -2.35
N GLY A 54 -3.72 -3.88 -2.35
CA GLY A 54 -5.03 -4.50 -2.27
C GLY A 54 -5.32 -5.46 -3.42
N THR A 55 -4.80 -5.17 -4.61
CA THR A 55 -4.90 -6.05 -5.78
C THR A 55 -4.11 -7.33 -5.55
N ASP A 56 -2.85 -7.22 -5.14
CA ASP A 56 -2.00 -8.38 -4.80
C ASP A 56 -2.66 -9.25 -3.73
N ARG A 57 -3.21 -8.63 -2.70
CA ARG A 57 -3.92 -9.34 -1.63
C ARG A 57 -5.10 -10.17 -2.17
N THR A 58 -5.80 -9.68 -3.17
CA THR A 58 -6.93 -10.41 -3.78
C THR A 58 -6.47 -11.71 -4.43
N PHE A 59 -5.34 -11.67 -5.13
CA PHE A 59 -4.72 -12.88 -5.70
C PHE A 59 -4.18 -13.80 -4.61
N LEU A 60 -3.48 -13.27 -3.62
CA LEU A 60 -2.95 -14.08 -2.51
C LEU A 60 -4.04 -14.79 -1.72
N VAL A 61 -5.19 -14.17 -1.48
CA VAL A 61 -6.34 -14.82 -0.81
C VAL A 61 -6.82 -16.05 -1.60
N ARG A 62 -6.80 -15.97 -2.93
CA ARG A 62 -7.24 -17.07 -3.80
C ARG A 62 -6.18 -18.16 -3.94
N ASP A 63 -4.93 -17.77 -4.16
CA ASP A 63 -3.87 -18.66 -4.64
C ASP A 63 -2.87 -19.08 -3.55
N MET A 64 -2.74 -18.26 -2.48
CA MET A 64 -1.81 -18.47 -1.36
C MET A 64 -2.47 -18.13 -0.01
N PRO A 65 -3.59 -18.77 0.36
CA PRO A 65 -4.38 -18.40 1.55
C PRO A 65 -3.58 -18.48 2.86
N GLU A 66 -2.68 -19.45 3.00
CA GLU A 66 -1.86 -19.60 4.23
C GLU A 66 -0.90 -18.42 4.45
N VAL A 67 -0.42 -17.80 3.38
CA VAL A 67 0.37 -16.57 3.46
C VAL A 67 -0.48 -15.45 4.05
N VAL A 68 -1.70 -15.29 3.56
CA VAL A 68 -2.62 -14.23 4.03
C VAL A 68 -3.05 -14.46 5.47
N GLU A 69 -3.28 -15.70 5.88
CA GLU A 69 -3.62 -16.07 7.26
C GLU A 69 -2.48 -15.77 8.23
N HIS A 70 -1.23 -15.90 7.79
CA HIS A 70 -0.06 -15.56 8.60
C HIS A 70 0.14 -14.03 8.74
N LEU A 71 -0.28 -13.24 7.75
CA LEU A 71 -0.11 -11.79 7.74
C LEU A 71 -1.15 -11.08 8.63
N HIS A 72 -0.84 -9.85 9.00
CA HIS A 72 -1.81 -8.97 9.66
C HIS A 72 -2.96 -8.63 8.71
N TYR A 73 -4.19 -8.49 9.22
CA TYR A 73 -5.37 -8.19 8.38
C TYR A 73 -5.32 -6.81 7.71
N ARG A 74 -4.58 -5.85 8.27
CA ARG A 74 -4.35 -4.52 7.67
C ARG A 74 -3.29 -4.59 6.60
N ILE A 75 -3.37 -3.65 5.65
CA ILE A 75 -2.38 -3.43 4.59
C ILE A 75 -1.74 -2.06 4.75
N ILE A 76 -0.53 -1.90 4.19
CA ILE A 76 0.11 -0.60 4.01
C ILE A 76 0.19 -0.34 2.51
N ASP A 77 -0.71 0.51 2.02
CA ASP A 77 -0.77 0.84 0.59
C ASP A 77 -0.06 2.18 0.33
N VAL A 78 1.10 2.10 -0.30
CA VAL A 78 1.92 3.26 -0.67
C VAL A 78 1.18 4.15 -1.67
N SER A 79 0.35 3.58 -2.55
CA SER A 79 -0.47 4.33 -3.49
C SER A 79 -1.48 5.24 -2.80
N THR A 80 -1.96 4.87 -1.60
CA THR A 80 -2.83 5.75 -0.80
C THR A 80 -2.07 7.00 -0.35
N ILE A 81 -0.83 6.84 0.14
CA ILE A 81 0.00 7.97 0.56
C ILE A 81 0.31 8.88 -0.64
N LYS A 82 0.66 8.29 -1.77
CA LYS A 82 0.87 8.98 -3.04
C LYS A 82 -0.35 9.81 -3.45
N GLU A 83 -1.54 9.23 -3.41
CA GLU A 83 -2.77 9.90 -3.82
C GLU A 83 -3.17 11.04 -2.86
N LEU A 84 -2.92 10.88 -1.56
CA LEU A 84 -3.08 11.96 -0.57
C LEU A 84 -2.05 13.07 -0.80
N SER A 85 -0.80 12.71 -1.08
CA SER A 85 0.25 13.68 -1.38
C SER A 85 -0.05 14.49 -2.63
N ARG A 86 -0.61 13.87 -3.66
CA ARG A 86 -1.05 14.56 -4.87
C ARG A 86 -2.08 15.67 -4.57
N ARG A 87 -2.99 15.44 -3.62
CA ARG A 87 -4.04 16.40 -3.25
C ARG A 87 -3.57 17.45 -2.26
N TRP A 88 -2.79 17.07 -1.28
CA TRP A 88 -2.43 17.95 -0.16
C TRP A 88 -1.06 18.60 -0.34
N PHE A 89 -0.13 17.89 -0.99
CA PHE A 89 1.26 18.29 -1.17
C PHE A 89 1.72 18.09 -2.62
N PRO A 90 1.10 18.76 -3.63
CA PRO A 90 1.39 18.48 -5.04
C PRO A 90 2.87 18.68 -5.41
N ARG A 91 3.58 19.59 -4.72
CA ARG A 91 5.02 19.77 -4.97
C ARG A 91 5.82 18.52 -4.60
N ALA A 92 5.51 17.88 -3.47
CA ALA A 92 6.15 16.62 -3.09
C ALA A 92 5.77 15.50 -4.10
N TYR A 93 4.50 15.41 -4.49
CA TYR A 93 4.06 14.43 -5.47
C TYR A 93 4.86 14.49 -6.78
N PHE A 94 5.08 15.69 -7.35
CA PHE A 94 5.77 15.87 -8.61
C PHE A 94 7.30 15.73 -8.52
N GLN A 95 7.87 15.61 -7.33
CA GLN A 95 9.30 15.39 -7.10
C GLN A 95 9.58 13.96 -6.59
N SER A 96 8.58 13.07 -6.59
CA SER A 96 8.81 11.67 -6.23
C SER A 96 9.80 11.01 -7.19
N PRO A 97 10.65 10.11 -6.71
CA PRO A 97 11.62 9.42 -7.55
C PRO A 97 10.98 8.69 -8.73
N ASP A 98 11.68 8.70 -9.85
CA ASP A 98 11.29 7.91 -11.02
C ASP A 98 11.39 6.41 -10.69
N LYS A 99 10.43 5.65 -11.20
CA LYS A 99 10.46 4.19 -11.07
C LYS A 99 11.42 3.59 -12.09
N THR A 100 12.08 2.50 -11.70
CA THR A 100 13.03 1.78 -12.59
C THR A 100 12.34 1.12 -13.78
N GLY A 101 11.03 0.83 -13.65
CA GLY A 101 10.14 0.47 -14.77
C GLY A 101 10.48 -0.82 -15.52
N ASN A 102 11.22 -1.74 -14.90
CA ASN A 102 11.62 -2.98 -15.56
C ASN A 102 10.56 -4.11 -15.49
N HIS A 103 9.41 -3.86 -14.90
CA HIS A 103 8.28 -4.80 -14.74
C HIS A 103 8.68 -6.17 -14.16
N ARG A 104 9.78 -6.23 -13.41
CA ARG A 104 10.19 -7.41 -12.64
C ARG A 104 9.79 -7.22 -11.19
N ALA A 105 9.15 -8.21 -10.58
CA ALA A 105 8.58 -8.15 -9.24
C ALA A 105 9.54 -7.56 -8.17
N LEU A 106 10.81 -7.96 -8.21
CA LEU A 106 11.81 -7.43 -7.28
C LEU A 106 12.12 -5.94 -7.52
N GLY A 107 12.10 -5.48 -8.77
CA GLY A 107 12.22 -4.06 -9.13
C GLY A 107 11.05 -3.27 -8.57
N ASP A 108 9.84 -3.73 -8.81
CA ASP A 108 8.60 -3.07 -8.36
C ASP A 108 8.51 -3.02 -6.81
N ILE A 109 8.99 -4.06 -6.12
CA ILE A 109 9.10 -4.07 -4.66
C ILE A 109 10.06 -2.99 -4.17
N LYS A 110 11.26 -2.89 -4.78
CA LYS A 110 12.26 -1.87 -4.43
C LYS A 110 11.73 -0.46 -4.69
N ASP A 111 11.11 -0.23 -5.84
CA ASP A 111 10.49 1.04 -6.19
C ASP A 111 9.40 1.43 -5.18
N SER A 112 8.60 0.47 -4.71
CA SER A 112 7.58 0.69 -3.69
C SER A 112 8.18 1.07 -2.32
N ILE A 113 9.28 0.43 -1.93
CA ILE A 113 10.00 0.75 -0.69
C ILE A 113 10.59 2.15 -0.76
N ASP A 114 11.25 2.50 -1.87
CA ASP A 114 11.89 3.79 -2.04
C ASP A 114 10.87 4.93 -2.16
N GLU A 115 9.73 4.68 -2.81
CA GLU A 115 8.61 5.63 -2.85
C GLU A 115 8.03 5.87 -1.44
N LEU A 116 7.88 4.83 -0.62
CA LEU A 116 7.43 4.99 0.76
C LEU A 116 8.45 5.76 1.62
N ARG A 117 9.75 5.48 1.46
CA ARG A 117 10.83 6.21 2.14
C ARG A 117 10.81 7.69 1.77
N TYR A 118 10.65 7.98 0.48
CA TYR A 118 10.51 9.36 -0.01
C TYR A 118 9.35 10.10 0.65
N TYR A 119 8.14 9.51 0.63
CA TYR A 119 6.98 10.16 1.25
C TYR A 119 7.13 10.29 2.77
N ARG A 120 7.79 9.32 3.42
CA ARG A 120 8.10 9.43 4.85
C ARG A 120 8.94 10.66 5.16
N GLU A 121 9.92 10.97 4.35
CA GLU A 121 10.80 12.13 4.51
C GLU A 121 10.12 13.44 4.05
N ALA A 122 9.39 13.41 2.91
CA ALA A 122 8.90 14.62 2.27
C ALA A 122 7.57 15.16 2.84
N VAL A 123 6.71 14.30 3.44
CA VAL A 123 5.35 14.69 3.82
C VAL A 123 4.94 14.33 5.25
N PHE A 124 5.64 13.44 5.91
CA PHE A 124 5.40 13.14 7.32
C PHE A 124 6.27 14.02 8.21
N VAL A 125 5.85 14.19 9.45
CA VAL A 125 6.68 14.89 10.44
C VAL A 125 7.89 14.06 10.82
N ASP A 126 9.00 14.74 11.09
CA ASP A 126 10.27 14.14 11.49
C ASP A 126 10.14 13.35 12.81
N ASP A 127 11.03 12.36 12.98
CA ASP A 127 11.15 11.65 14.25
C ASP A 127 11.58 12.62 15.39
N PRO A 128 11.03 12.49 16.59
CA PRO A 128 10.14 11.43 17.08
C PRO A 128 8.64 11.67 16.81
N GLY A 129 8.29 12.57 15.92
CA GLY A 129 6.91 12.94 15.64
C GLY A 129 6.33 13.92 16.68
N PRO A 130 5.00 14.16 16.66
CA PRO A 130 4.36 15.09 17.58
C PRO A 130 4.39 14.56 19.00
N SER A 131 4.56 15.47 19.98
CA SER A 131 4.38 15.12 21.39
C SER A 131 2.94 14.72 21.69
N SER A 132 2.73 14.03 22.83
CA SER A 132 1.37 13.66 23.25
C SER A 132 0.41 14.85 23.38
N ASP A 133 0.93 16.00 23.79
CA ASP A 133 0.12 17.22 23.93
C ASP A 133 -0.23 17.82 22.57
N GLN A 134 0.70 17.87 21.63
CA GLN A 134 0.47 18.31 20.26
C GLN A 134 -0.55 17.39 19.55
N ALA A 135 -0.42 16.09 19.75
CA ALA A 135 -1.38 15.12 19.19
C ALA A 135 -2.79 15.28 19.80
N ARG A 136 -2.88 15.50 21.10
CA ARG A 136 -4.15 15.76 21.80
C ARG A 136 -4.80 17.07 21.34
N GLU A 137 -4.01 18.12 21.16
CA GLU A 137 -4.48 19.39 20.64
C GLU A 137 -5.01 19.25 19.20
N ALA A 138 -4.29 18.53 18.33
CA ALA A 138 -4.75 18.25 16.96
C ALA A 138 -6.09 17.49 16.96
N ALA A 139 -6.23 16.46 17.79
CA ALA A 139 -7.48 15.72 17.95
C ALA A 139 -8.62 16.64 18.42
N SER A 140 -8.36 17.54 19.38
CA SER A 140 -9.34 18.50 19.89
C SER A 140 -9.81 19.47 18.80
N ARG A 141 -8.90 19.97 17.96
CA ARG A 141 -9.26 20.85 16.82
C ARG A 141 -10.18 20.13 15.83
N VAL A 142 -9.89 18.87 15.48
CA VAL A 142 -10.73 18.09 14.57
C VAL A 142 -12.13 17.87 15.13
N VAL A 143 -12.24 17.52 16.42
CA VAL A 143 -13.54 17.34 17.08
C VAL A 143 -14.33 18.65 17.15
N ALA A 144 -13.68 19.76 17.46
CA ALA A 144 -14.32 21.08 17.50
C ALA A 144 -14.85 21.50 16.13
N ALA A 145 -14.06 21.31 15.06
CA ALA A 145 -14.48 21.61 13.70
C ALA A 145 -15.73 20.79 13.28
N ARG A 146 -15.77 19.50 13.64
CA ARG A 146 -16.94 18.65 13.38
C ARG A 146 -18.20 19.18 14.08
N ARG A 147 -18.10 19.55 15.37
CA ARG A 147 -19.24 20.08 16.15
C ARG A 147 -19.78 21.39 15.57
N LEU A 148 -18.90 22.28 15.11
CA LEU A 148 -19.29 23.51 14.43
C LEU A 148 -20.06 23.26 13.14
N ALA A 149 -19.57 22.29 12.32
CA ALA A 149 -20.25 21.90 11.08
C ALA A 149 -21.64 21.30 11.33
N GLU A 150 -21.82 20.48 12.37
CA GLU A 150 -23.08 19.88 12.76
C GLU A 150 -24.09 20.97 13.23
N GLN A 151 -23.63 21.98 13.96
CA GLN A 151 -24.47 23.11 14.42
C GLN A 151 -24.92 24.01 13.25
N SER A 152 -24.05 24.24 12.27
CA SER A 152 -24.38 25.05 11.10
C SER A 152 -25.38 24.34 10.18
N GLY A 153 -25.24 23.02 9.99
CA GLY A 153 -26.15 22.22 9.15
C GLY A 153 -27.58 22.10 9.73
N SER A 154 -27.74 22.19 11.05
CA SER A 154 -29.06 22.14 11.70
C SER A 154 -29.89 23.43 11.55
N GLN A 155 -29.30 24.53 11.05
CA GLN A 155 -30.02 25.81 10.88
C GLN A 155 -30.60 25.99 9.47
N ASP A 156 -30.22 25.14 8.50
CA ASP A 156 -30.64 25.23 7.10
C ASP A 156 -31.75 24.23 6.71
N GLU A 157 -32.38 23.52 7.66
CA GLU A 157 -33.58 22.75 7.35
C GLU A 157 -34.78 23.69 7.19
N PRO A 158 -35.38 23.83 6.00
CA PRO A 158 -36.58 24.62 5.79
C PRO A 158 -37.74 23.97 6.56
N GLN A 159 -38.34 24.72 7.47
CA GLN A 159 -39.59 24.31 8.11
C GLN A 159 -40.64 24.11 7.00
N ALA A 160 -41.03 22.87 6.77
CA ALA A 160 -42.08 22.48 5.87
C ALA A 160 -43.47 22.68 6.51
#